data_739129e8f1dd7a95dcd52e1ab6d2449f
#
_entry.id   739129e8f1dd7a95dcd52e1ab6d2449f
#
_cell.length_a   1.000
_cell.length_b   1.000
_cell.length_c   1.000
_cell.angle_alpha   90.00
_cell.angle_beta   90.00
_cell.angle_gamma   90.00
#
_symmetry.space_group_name_H-M   'P 1'
#
loop_
_entity.id
_entity.type
_entity.pdbx_description
1 polymer ?
#
loop_
_entity_poly.entity_id
_entity_poly.type
_entity_poly.pdbx_seq_one_letter_code
_entity_poly.pdbx_strand_id
1 'polypeptide(L)'
;WHDSIAYLFPQGNNIKLKMDRQKGNWAKINFNYPATEISMPIFNLVINHGQSPRNASYAYIVVPGINHPEKMKTYSCRHLKIERNDTEIQAVNNRKSGILQIVFFKPGTFDNEEIKVKALKPCVVQIKKSKGKVTDMQIADPQNQEKLKPGVDVIIL
;
A
#
# COMPACT_ATOMS: atom_id res chain seq x y z
N TRP A 1 15.69 -2.66 6.72
CA TRP A 1 15.93 -3.89 6.00
C TRP A 1 15.89 -5.09 6.95
N HIS A 2 15.24 -6.14 6.55
CA HIS A 2 15.20 -7.40 7.27
C HIS A 2 14.94 -8.51 6.26
N ASP A 3 15.76 -9.57 6.31
CA ASP A 3 15.62 -10.82 5.54
C ASP A 3 15.26 -10.60 4.05
N SER A 4 16.15 -9.89 3.34
CA SER A 4 16.02 -9.57 1.91
C SER A 4 14.82 -8.67 1.54
N ILE A 5 14.19 -8.04 2.53
CA ILE A 5 13.10 -7.07 2.32
C ILE A 5 13.53 -5.70 2.84
N ALA A 6 13.42 -4.68 2.00
CA ALA A 6 13.59 -3.30 2.42
C ALA A 6 12.23 -2.65 2.72
N TYR A 7 12.21 -1.80 3.72
CA TYR A 7 11.06 -0.99 4.12
C TYR A 7 11.45 0.48 4.02
N LEU A 8 10.71 1.25 3.25
CA LEU A 8 10.95 2.67 3.02
C LEU A 8 9.73 3.47 3.48
N PHE A 9 9.97 4.61 4.10
CA PHE A 9 8.93 5.46 4.67
C PHE A 9 9.03 6.87 4.07
N PRO A 10 8.40 7.13 2.92
CA PRO A 10 8.57 8.38 2.18
C PRO A 10 8.07 9.62 2.94
N GLN A 11 7.19 9.45 3.92
CA GLN A 11 6.63 10.54 4.72
C GLN A 11 7.37 10.81 6.03
N GLY A 12 8.48 10.08 6.31
CA GLY A 12 9.28 10.31 7.50
C GLY A 12 8.54 10.12 8.83
N ASN A 13 7.64 9.17 8.90
CA ASN A 13 6.82 8.87 10.08
C ASN A 13 7.69 8.47 11.28
N ASN A 14 7.13 8.58 12.50
CA ASN A 14 7.77 8.10 13.72
C ASN A 14 7.81 6.55 13.72
N ILE A 15 8.93 6.02 13.24
CA ILE A 15 9.14 4.58 13.09
C ILE A 15 9.81 4.04 14.35
N LYS A 16 9.24 2.99 14.91
CA LYS A 16 9.83 2.22 16.00
C LYS A 16 10.21 0.83 15.49
N LEU A 17 11.49 0.51 15.62
CA LEU A 17 12.01 -0.82 15.36
C LEU A 17 12.33 -1.50 16.69
N LYS A 18 11.86 -2.72 16.87
CA LYS A 18 12.13 -3.53 18.04
C LYS A 18 12.43 -4.96 17.62
N MET A 19 13.49 -5.52 18.17
CA MET A 19 13.89 -6.91 17.97
C MET A 19 13.95 -7.58 19.34
N ASP A 20 12.84 -8.14 19.79
CA ASP A 20 12.72 -8.81 21.09
C ASP A 20 12.37 -10.27 20.91
N ARG A 21 12.72 -11.07 21.91
CA ARG A 21 12.18 -12.41 22.05
C ARG A 21 10.75 -12.32 22.58
N GLN A 22 9.81 -12.85 21.82
CA GLN A 22 8.42 -13.00 22.28
C GLN A 22 8.17 -14.45 22.68
N LYS A 23 7.30 -14.63 23.67
CA LYS A 23 6.88 -15.91 24.19
C LYS A 23 5.41 -16.14 23.92
N GLY A 24 5.07 -17.35 23.56
CA GLY A 24 3.68 -17.73 23.30
C GLY A 24 3.53 -19.24 23.16
N ASN A 25 2.33 -19.69 22.91
CA ASN A 25 2.06 -21.07 22.54
C ASN A 25 0.91 -21.14 21.55
N TRP A 26 0.86 -22.22 20.79
CA TRP A 26 -0.15 -22.41 19.77
C TRP A 26 -1.55 -22.68 20.33
N ALA A 27 -1.67 -23.18 21.57
CA ALA A 27 -2.96 -23.40 22.22
C ALA A 27 -3.76 -22.10 22.43
N LYS A 28 -3.08 -20.94 22.51
CA LYS A 28 -3.74 -19.61 22.56
C LYS A 28 -4.44 -19.22 21.26
N ILE A 29 -4.06 -19.83 20.14
CA ILE A 29 -4.64 -19.58 18.82
C ILE A 29 -5.66 -20.67 18.50
N ASN A 30 -5.30 -21.93 18.79
CA ASN A 30 -6.15 -23.08 18.58
C ASN A 30 -5.89 -24.10 19.71
N PHE A 31 -6.92 -24.39 20.50
CA PHE A 31 -6.86 -25.23 21.70
C PHE A 31 -6.43 -26.70 21.41
N ASN A 32 -6.52 -27.15 20.16
CA ASN A 32 -6.08 -28.49 19.76
C ASN A 32 -4.55 -28.62 19.67
N TYR A 33 -3.81 -27.51 19.79
CA TYR A 33 -2.36 -27.53 19.76
C TYR A 33 -1.75 -27.56 21.17
N PRO A 34 -0.47 -28.02 21.30
CA PRO A 34 0.20 -28.02 22.58
C PRO A 34 0.33 -26.63 23.22
N ALA A 35 0.16 -26.59 24.55
CA ALA A 35 0.39 -25.37 25.33
C ALA A 35 1.87 -25.13 25.66
N THR A 36 2.79 -25.87 25.07
CA THR A 36 4.24 -25.73 25.25
C THR A 36 4.66 -24.30 24.86
N GLU A 37 5.35 -23.61 25.78
CA GLU A 37 5.85 -22.26 25.51
C GLU A 37 6.95 -22.29 24.45
N ILE A 38 6.81 -21.45 23.46
CA ILE A 38 7.79 -21.19 22.40
C ILE A 38 8.31 -19.77 22.58
N SER A 39 9.62 -19.58 22.50
CA SER A 39 10.27 -18.27 22.56
C SER A 39 11.04 -18.03 21.27
N MET A 40 10.65 -17.00 20.51
CA MET A 40 11.27 -16.66 19.22
C MET A 40 11.65 -15.18 19.15
N PRO A 41 12.76 -14.84 18.48
CA PRO A 41 13.06 -13.44 18.15
C PRO A 41 12.04 -12.95 17.13
N ILE A 42 11.46 -11.79 17.38
CA ILE A 42 10.48 -11.16 16.48
C ILE A 42 11.02 -9.82 16.02
N PHE A 43 11.05 -9.64 14.71
CA PHE A 43 11.25 -8.33 14.07
C PHE A 43 9.93 -7.57 14.09
N ASN A 44 9.89 -6.45 14.80
CA ASN A 44 8.69 -5.63 14.94
C ASN A 44 8.99 -4.21 14.45
N LEU A 45 8.31 -3.80 13.39
CA LEU A 45 8.42 -2.49 12.77
C LEU A 45 7.06 -1.79 12.85
N VAL A 46 7.00 -0.68 13.58
CA VAL A 46 5.74 0.01 13.89
C VAL A 46 5.82 1.47 13.46
N ILE A 47 4.78 1.93 12.76
CA ILE A 47 4.53 3.34 12.54
C ILE A 47 3.70 3.85 13.73
N ASN A 48 4.30 4.72 14.53
CA ASN A 48 3.66 5.20 15.76
C ASN A 48 2.93 6.53 15.51
N HIS A 49 1.62 6.51 15.65
CA HIS A 49 0.77 7.70 15.51
C HIS A 49 0.50 8.43 16.84
N GLY A 50 1.14 8.00 17.96
CA GLY A 50 0.88 8.57 19.30
C GLY A 50 -0.38 7.99 19.94
N GLN A 51 -0.85 8.68 20.99
CA GLN A 51 -2.09 8.34 21.70
C GLN A 51 -3.29 9.03 21.03
N SER A 52 -4.39 8.29 20.86
CA SER A 52 -5.65 8.78 20.29
C SER A 52 -5.47 9.59 18.99
N PRO A 53 -4.82 9.02 17.96
CA PRO A 53 -4.51 9.75 16.74
C PRO A 53 -5.80 10.21 16.03
N ARG A 54 -5.79 11.47 15.55
CA ARG A 54 -6.86 12.01 14.69
C ARG A 54 -6.25 12.47 13.38
N ASN A 55 -6.92 12.17 12.27
CA ASN A 55 -6.45 12.53 10.91
C ASN A 55 -5.03 12.04 10.60
N ALA A 56 -4.63 10.91 11.19
CA ALA A 56 -3.34 10.31 10.95
C ALA A 56 -3.36 9.55 9.61
N SER A 57 -2.28 9.69 8.86
CA SER A 57 -2.04 8.93 7.64
C SER A 57 -0.67 8.27 7.67
N TYR A 58 -0.48 7.24 6.89
CA TYR A 58 0.81 6.60 6.70
C TYR A 58 0.98 6.11 5.27
N ALA A 59 2.23 5.97 4.89
CA ALA A 59 2.61 5.26 3.69
C ALA A 59 3.98 4.58 3.90
N TYR A 60 4.11 3.40 3.36
CA TYR A 60 5.39 2.69 3.32
C TYR A 60 5.50 1.90 2.02
N ILE A 61 6.74 1.60 1.65
CA ILE A 61 7.05 0.82 0.47
C ILE A 61 7.81 -0.42 0.92
N VAL A 62 7.36 -1.58 0.47
CA VAL A 62 8.03 -2.86 0.68
C VAL A 62 8.74 -3.24 -0.61
N VAL A 63 10.04 -3.48 -0.52
CA VAL A 63 10.87 -3.85 -1.68
C VAL A 63 11.50 -5.22 -1.41
N PRO A 64 10.96 -6.28 -2.00
CA PRO A 64 11.55 -7.61 -1.92
C PRO A 64 12.81 -7.72 -2.78
N GLY A 65 13.65 -8.71 -2.47
CA GLY A 65 14.84 -9.02 -3.28
C GLY A 65 16.05 -8.12 -3.03
N ILE A 66 16.04 -7.33 -1.96
CA ILE A 66 17.20 -6.57 -1.52
C ILE A 66 18.10 -7.49 -0.69
N ASN A 67 18.99 -8.23 -1.32
CA ASN A 67 19.80 -9.27 -0.67
C ASN A 67 20.85 -8.73 0.31
N HIS A 68 21.21 -7.44 0.23
CA HIS A 68 22.17 -6.80 1.12
C HIS A 68 21.70 -5.41 1.53
N PRO A 69 21.88 -4.99 2.80
CA PRO A 69 21.44 -3.68 3.28
C PRO A 69 22.12 -2.53 2.53
N GLU A 70 23.35 -2.71 2.02
CA GLU A 70 24.05 -1.70 1.23
C GLU A 70 23.29 -1.31 -0.05
N LYS A 71 22.54 -2.21 -0.64
CA LYS A 71 21.71 -1.92 -1.82
C LYS A 71 20.58 -0.93 -1.52
N MET A 72 20.18 -0.78 -0.26
CA MET A 72 19.20 0.24 0.14
C MET A 72 19.73 1.66 -0.04
N LYS A 73 21.04 1.88 0.15
CA LYS A 73 21.66 3.21 0.02
C LYS A 73 21.51 3.78 -1.40
N THR A 74 21.47 2.91 -2.39
CA THR A 74 21.35 3.26 -3.81
C THR A 74 19.94 3.09 -4.36
N TYR A 75 19.04 2.44 -3.60
CA TYR A 75 17.67 2.25 -4.04
C TYR A 75 16.90 3.57 -4.02
N SER A 76 16.28 3.90 -5.14
CA SER A 76 15.48 5.11 -5.28
C SER A 76 14.03 4.78 -5.55
N CYS A 77 13.14 5.32 -4.73
CA CYS A 77 11.69 5.24 -4.93
C CYS A 77 11.09 6.55 -5.50
N ARG A 78 11.92 7.49 -6.01
CA ARG A 78 11.47 8.77 -6.58
C ARG A 78 10.50 8.64 -7.76
N HIS A 79 10.48 7.47 -8.40
CA HIS A 79 9.52 7.16 -9.46
C HIS A 79 8.11 6.82 -8.93
N LEU A 80 7.97 6.58 -7.63
CA LEU A 80 6.68 6.37 -6.98
C LEU A 80 6.21 7.68 -6.38
N LYS A 81 5.04 8.15 -6.80
CA LYS A 81 4.39 9.34 -6.26
C LYS A 81 3.06 8.94 -5.62
N ILE A 82 2.89 9.28 -4.35
CA ILE A 82 1.59 9.21 -3.70
C ILE A 82 0.81 10.43 -4.19
N GLU A 83 -0.19 10.23 -5.03
CA GLU A 83 -1.00 11.30 -5.60
C GLU A 83 -2.13 11.70 -4.63
N ARG A 84 -2.69 10.72 -3.92
CA ARG A 84 -3.73 10.94 -2.92
C ARG A 84 -3.67 9.85 -1.84
N ASN A 85 -3.92 10.22 -0.59
CA ASN A 85 -3.95 9.28 0.53
C ASN A 85 -4.90 9.77 1.63
N ASP A 86 -6.19 9.56 1.42
CA ASP A 86 -7.24 9.90 2.38
C ASP A 86 -8.22 8.72 2.57
N THR A 87 -9.28 8.93 3.35
CA THR A 87 -10.28 7.90 3.66
C THR A 87 -11.22 7.57 2.51
N GLU A 88 -11.21 8.34 1.44
CA GLU A 88 -12.10 8.16 0.30
C GLU A 88 -11.38 7.58 -0.91
N ILE A 89 -10.14 8.07 -1.15
CA ILE A 89 -9.36 7.68 -2.31
C ILE A 89 -7.90 7.52 -1.90
N GLN A 90 -7.28 6.45 -2.38
CA GLN A 90 -5.83 6.29 -2.35
C GLN A 90 -5.33 6.12 -3.78
N ALA A 91 -4.26 6.84 -4.13
CA ALA A 91 -3.71 6.78 -5.48
C ALA A 91 -2.19 6.85 -5.46
N VAL A 92 -1.56 5.96 -6.22
CA VAL A 92 -0.10 5.89 -6.39
C VAL A 92 0.24 5.84 -7.87
N ASN A 93 1.16 6.69 -8.28
CA ASN A 93 1.68 6.75 -9.64
C ASN A 93 3.11 6.22 -9.69
N ASN A 94 3.33 5.15 -10.43
CA ASN A 94 4.66 4.66 -10.77
C ASN A 94 5.09 5.25 -12.12
N ARG A 95 5.77 6.39 -12.09
CA ARG A 95 6.20 7.12 -13.28
C ARG A 95 7.16 6.32 -14.17
N LYS A 96 7.92 5.37 -13.60
CA LYS A 96 8.86 4.55 -14.36
C LYS A 96 8.14 3.51 -15.24
N SER A 97 7.09 2.90 -14.72
CA SER A 97 6.28 1.93 -15.46
C SER A 97 5.11 2.57 -16.22
N GLY A 98 4.79 3.84 -15.94
CA GLY A 98 3.61 4.52 -16.44
C GLY A 98 2.30 3.97 -15.87
N ILE A 99 2.33 3.40 -14.66
CA ILE A 99 1.16 2.79 -14.02
C ILE A 99 0.65 3.72 -12.92
N LEU A 100 -0.61 4.12 -13.04
CA LEU A 100 -1.39 4.79 -12.00
C LEU A 100 -2.38 3.78 -11.42
N GLN A 101 -2.35 3.58 -10.11
CA GLN A 101 -3.30 2.76 -9.37
C GLN A 101 -4.12 3.62 -8.43
N ILE A 102 -5.44 3.44 -8.45
CA ILE A 102 -6.40 4.22 -7.66
C ILE A 102 -7.34 3.25 -6.96
N VAL A 103 -7.52 3.44 -5.67
CA VAL A 103 -8.55 2.76 -4.87
C VAL A 103 -9.61 3.77 -4.50
N PHE A 104 -10.85 3.53 -4.92
CA PHE A 104 -12.02 4.27 -4.52
C PHE A 104 -12.76 3.48 -3.43
N PHE A 105 -12.75 3.96 -2.19
CA PHE A 105 -13.50 3.35 -1.08
C PHE A 105 -14.99 3.69 -1.14
N LYS A 106 -15.34 4.76 -1.85
CA LYS A 106 -16.70 5.19 -2.14
C LYS A 106 -16.75 5.92 -3.49
N PRO A 107 -17.94 6.17 -4.05
CA PRO A 107 -18.08 6.99 -5.26
C PRO A 107 -17.34 8.31 -5.12
N GLY A 108 -16.60 8.72 -6.14
CA GLY A 108 -15.81 9.95 -6.08
C GLY A 108 -15.03 10.22 -7.34
N THR A 109 -14.24 11.28 -7.28
CA THR A 109 -13.39 11.71 -8.40
C THR A 109 -11.96 11.86 -7.94
N PHE A 110 -11.06 11.18 -8.62
CA PHE A 110 -9.64 11.43 -8.57
C PHE A 110 -9.30 12.39 -9.72
N ASP A 111 -8.52 13.43 -9.41
CA ASP A 111 -8.11 14.44 -10.36
C ASP A 111 -6.65 14.82 -10.10
N ASN A 112 -5.84 14.83 -11.13
CA ASN A 112 -4.48 15.38 -11.12
C ASN A 112 -4.21 16.10 -12.43
N GLU A 113 -2.99 16.62 -12.62
CA GLU A 113 -2.60 17.40 -13.81
C GLU A 113 -2.73 16.66 -15.16
N GLU A 114 -2.82 15.32 -15.12
CA GLU A 114 -2.74 14.49 -16.32
C GLU A 114 -4.04 13.75 -16.64
N ILE A 115 -4.86 13.47 -15.63
CA ILE A 115 -6.02 12.60 -15.80
C ILE A 115 -7.07 12.86 -14.71
N LYS A 116 -8.32 12.80 -15.12
CA LYS A 116 -9.48 12.78 -14.23
C LYS A 116 -10.20 11.44 -14.35
N VAL A 117 -10.43 10.79 -13.20
CA VAL A 117 -11.11 9.49 -13.11
C VAL A 117 -12.28 9.63 -12.16
N LYS A 118 -13.51 9.39 -12.65
CA LYS A 118 -14.72 9.38 -11.85
C LYS A 118 -15.19 7.95 -11.68
N ALA A 119 -15.35 7.51 -10.44
CA ALA A 119 -15.93 6.23 -10.09
C ALA A 119 -17.34 6.41 -9.49
N LEU A 120 -18.30 5.63 -9.97
CA LEU A 120 -19.68 5.66 -9.50
C LEU A 120 -19.93 4.68 -8.35
N LYS A 121 -18.97 3.81 -8.06
CA LYS A 121 -19.00 2.81 -6.98
C LYS A 121 -17.59 2.59 -6.43
N PRO A 122 -17.45 1.99 -5.24
CA PRO A 122 -16.17 1.51 -4.75
C PRO A 122 -15.52 0.57 -5.78
N CYS A 123 -14.27 0.83 -6.11
CA CYS A 123 -13.53 0.02 -7.09
C CYS A 123 -12.03 0.27 -7.00
N VAL A 124 -11.27 -0.63 -7.61
CA VAL A 124 -9.84 -0.45 -7.86
C VAL A 124 -9.63 -0.23 -9.35
N VAL A 125 -8.91 0.82 -9.70
CA VAL A 125 -8.60 1.17 -11.09
C VAL A 125 -7.11 1.16 -11.30
N GLN A 126 -6.64 0.45 -12.32
CA GLN A 126 -5.27 0.52 -12.79
C GLN A 126 -5.24 1.08 -14.21
N ILE A 127 -4.48 2.13 -14.41
CA ILE A 127 -4.31 2.79 -15.71
C ILE A 127 -2.86 2.72 -16.11
N LYS A 128 -2.60 2.20 -17.30
CA LYS A 128 -1.27 2.21 -17.92
C LYS A 128 -1.20 3.33 -18.94
N LYS A 129 -0.14 4.15 -18.82
CA LYS A 129 0.14 5.23 -19.75
C LYS A 129 1.48 5.01 -20.46
N SER A 130 1.54 5.39 -21.72
CA SER A 130 2.76 5.43 -22.50
C SER A 130 2.75 6.68 -23.38
N LYS A 131 3.84 7.46 -23.34
CA LYS A 131 3.98 8.72 -24.08
C LYS A 131 2.78 9.67 -23.87
N GLY A 132 2.34 9.80 -22.61
CA GLY A 132 1.20 10.68 -22.24
C GLY A 132 -0.20 10.15 -22.60
N LYS A 133 -0.31 8.98 -23.22
CA LYS A 133 -1.60 8.39 -23.62
C LYS A 133 -1.94 7.19 -22.76
N VAL A 134 -3.21 7.01 -22.43
CA VAL A 134 -3.72 5.78 -21.82
C VAL A 134 -3.65 4.65 -22.84
N THR A 135 -2.98 3.57 -22.49
CA THR A 135 -2.81 2.39 -23.36
C THR A 135 -3.56 1.17 -22.85
N ASP A 136 -3.88 1.14 -21.54
CA ASP A 136 -4.66 0.07 -20.93
C ASP A 136 -5.34 0.58 -19.66
N MET A 137 -6.52 0.04 -19.35
CA MET A 137 -7.26 0.31 -18.13
C MET A 137 -7.93 -0.96 -17.63
N GLN A 138 -7.69 -1.27 -16.37
CA GLN A 138 -8.30 -2.40 -15.68
C GLN A 138 -9.09 -1.90 -14.46
N ILE A 139 -10.27 -2.48 -14.26
CA ILE A 139 -11.16 -2.12 -13.15
C ILE A 139 -11.54 -3.41 -12.43
N ALA A 140 -11.40 -3.42 -11.11
CA ALA A 140 -11.81 -4.52 -10.26
C ALA A 140 -12.82 -4.05 -9.21
N ASP A 141 -13.82 -4.87 -8.96
CA ASP A 141 -14.74 -4.72 -7.83
C ASP A 141 -14.18 -5.49 -6.63
N PRO A 142 -13.71 -4.81 -5.56
CA PRO A 142 -13.17 -5.48 -4.38
C PRO A 142 -14.24 -6.25 -3.58
N GLN A 143 -15.50 -5.95 -3.79
CA GLN A 143 -16.62 -6.63 -3.13
C GLN A 143 -17.07 -7.89 -3.87
N ASN A 144 -16.52 -8.14 -5.07
CA ASN A 144 -16.84 -9.29 -5.92
C ASN A 144 -18.34 -9.50 -6.14
N GLN A 145 -19.09 -8.42 -6.26
CA GLN A 145 -20.52 -8.45 -6.55
C GLN A 145 -20.71 -8.63 -8.06
N GLU A 146 -20.77 -9.86 -8.52
CA GLU A 146 -20.80 -10.27 -9.94
C GLU A 146 -21.84 -9.54 -10.81
N LYS A 147 -22.87 -8.96 -10.21
CA LYS A 147 -24.00 -8.34 -10.94
C LYS A 147 -23.82 -6.85 -11.25
N LEU A 148 -22.80 -6.18 -10.70
CA LEU A 148 -22.68 -4.73 -10.81
C LEU A 148 -21.25 -4.35 -11.20
N LYS A 149 -20.99 -4.27 -12.50
CA LYS A 149 -19.72 -3.68 -12.97
C LYS A 149 -19.62 -2.23 -12.45
N PRO A 150 -18.53 -1.84 -11.78
CA PRO A 150 -18.34 -0.45 -11.40
C PRO A 150 -18.28 0.41 -12.65
N GLY A 151 -19.12 1.45 -12.71
CA GLY A 151 -19.01 2.47 -13.76
C GLY A 151 -17.81 3.36 -13.46
N VAL A 152 -16.93 3.53 -14.43
CA VAL A 152 -15.78 4.43 -14.34
C VAL A 152 -15.69 5.26 -15.59
N ASP A 153 -15.70 6.58 -15.42
CA ASP A 153 -15.45 7.55 -16.48
C ASP A 153 -14.00 8.05 -16.37
N VAL A 154 -13.28 8.07 -17.47
CA VAL A 154 -11.90 8.56 -17.53
C VAL A 154 -11.83 9.72 -18.51
N ILE A 155 -11.32 10.85 -18.05
CA ILE A 155 -11.03 12.02 -18.86
C ILE A 155 -9.52 12.24 -18.81
N ILE A 156 -8.89 12.34 -19.97
CA ILE A 156 -7.46 12.70 -20.09
C ILE A 156 -7.42 14.21 -20.30
N LEU A 157 -6.62 14.90 -19.50
CA LEU A 157 -6.44 16.35 -19.54
C LEU A 157 -5.29 16.73 -20.46
#